data_59457fde240622b8398ed976eaca0a75
#
_entry.id   59457fde240622b8398ed976eaca0a75
#
_cell.length_a   1.000
_cell.length_b   1.000
_cell.length_c   1.000
_cell.angle_alpha   90.00
_cell.angle_beta   90.00
_cell.angle_gamma   90.00
#
_symmetry.space_group_name_H-M   'P 1'
#
loop_
_entity.id
_entity.type
_entity.pdbx_description
1 polymer ?
#
loop_
_entity_poly.entity_id
_entity_poly.type
_entity_poly.pdbx_seq_one_letter_code
_entity_poly.pdbx_strand_id
1 'polypeptide(L)'
;MQQRARLKAVDRFVAQPRCVLLATDVAARGLDFPSVDYVVHFQLPRSSETYVHRSGRTARAAASGLSVCLVEPAESRAYRKLCHEIGEESGLDELELDMRQLSRHRELASLAAQLDKAAHREKRAKENRESRRKMVREMELPTDSEDEVGSEDEALAASTSREEQLLQREQAQKRQQLEELLRKLDRQQRP
;
A
#
# COMPACT_ATOMS: atom_id res chain seq x y z
N MET A 1 -3.08 13.73 -0.91
CA MET A 1 -4.48 13.28 -0.71
C MET A 1 -5.28 14.44 -0.16
N GLN A 2 -6.43 14.76 -0.76
CA GLN A 2 -7.29 15.88 -0.34
C GLN A 2 -7.90 15.60 1.04
N GLN A 3 -8.12 16.64 1.84
CA GLN A 3 -8.64 16.54 3.22
C GLN A 3 -9.98 15.77 3.30
N ARG A 4 -10.90 16.03 2.36
CA ARG A 4 -12.18 15.29 2.28
C ARG A 4 -12.02 13.79 2.10
N ALA A 5 -11.02 13.35 1.30
CA ALA A 5 -10.77 11.93 1.09
C ALA A 5 -10.19 11.25 2.34
N ARG A 6 -9.40 12.00 3.14
CA ARG A 6 -8.88 11.52 4.44
C ARG A 6 -10.01 11.31 5.44
N LEU A 7 -10.91 12.28 5.58
CA LEU A 7 -12.06 12.16 6.48
C LEU A 7 -12.95 10.97 6.09
N LYS A 8 -13.29 10.81 4.81
CA LYS A 8 -14.06 9.65 4.34
C LYS A 8 -13.38 8.30 4.62
N ALA A 9 -12.04 8.24 4.58
CA ALA A 9 -11.31 7.00 4.91
C ALA A 9 -11.43 6.68 6.41
N VAL A 10 -11.35 7.70 7.27
CA VAL A 10 -11.55 7.56 8.70
C VAL A 10 -12.98 7.17 9.03
N ASP A 11 -13.98 7.83 8.45
CA ASP A 11 -15.39 7.52 8.66
C ASP A 11 -15.70 6.06 8.29
N ARG A 12 -15.14 5.56 7.17
CA ARG A 12 -15.26 4.16 6.76
C ARG A 12 -14.60 3.21 7.75
N PHE A 13 -13.41 3.57 8.24
CA PHE A 13 -12.70 2.78 9.22
C PHE A 13 -13.50 2.64 10.52
N VAL A 14 -14.08 3.74 11.01
CA VAL A 14 -14.92 3.76 12.21
C VAL A 14 -16.21 2.95 12.04
N ALA A 15 -16.81 3.01 10.84
CA ALA A 15 -18.08 2.33 10.56
C ALA A 15 -17.94 0.81 10.34
N GLN A 16 -16.73 0.31 10.09
CA GLN A 16 -16.51 -1.10 9.75
C GLN A 16 -15.76 -1.84 10.87
N PRO A 17 -16.39 -2.77 11.56
CA PRO A 17 -15.68 -3.68 12.44
C PRO A 17 -14.75 -4.58 11.61
N ARG A 18 -13.56 -4.88 12.12
CA ARG A 18 -12.55 -5.73 11.46
C ARG A 18 -12.00 -5.15 10.15
N CYS A 19 -11.53 -3.93 10.19
CA CYS A 19 -10.83 -3.31 9.08
C CYS A 19 -9.44 -2.83 9.48
N VAL A 20 -8.58 -2.61 8.49
CA VAL A 20 -7.23 -2.10 8.67
C VAL A 20 -7.14 -0.72 8.01
N LEU A 21 -6.60 0.25 8.73
CA LEU A 21 -6.30 1.57 8.20
C LEU A 21 -4.79 1.70 7.98
N LEU A 22 -4.39 1.90 6.73
CA LEU A 22 -3.02 2.28 6.41
C LEU A 22 -2.88 3.80 6.50
N ALA A 23 -2.03 4.26 7.40
CA ALA A 23 -1.89 5.67 7.70
C ALA A 23 -0.42 6.10 7.80
N THR A 24 -0.17 7.37 7.53
CA THR A 24 1.12 8.02 7.79
C THR A 24 1.04 8.81 9.10
N ASP A 25 2.18 9.30 9.62
CA ASP A 25 2.25 10.08 10.85
C ASP A 25 1.38 11.35 10.84
N VAL A 26 1.08 11.88 9.64
CA VAL A 26 0.14 13.01 9.49
C VAL A 26 -1.27 12.63 9.98
N ALA A 27 -1.65 11.36 9.89
CA ALA A 27 -2.91 10.89 10.44
C ALA A 27 -2.84 10.62 11.95
N ALA A 28 -1.66 10.30 12.47
CA ALA A 28 -1.46 10.09 13.90
C ALA A 28 -1.61 11.39 14.71
N ARG A 29 -1.38 12.54 14.08
CA ARG A 29 -1.49 13.86 14.71
C ARG A 29 -2.78 14.56 14.23
N GLY A 30 -3.61 15.02 15.16
CA GLY A 30 -4.72 15.95 14.86
C GLY A 30 -6.01 15.35 14.30
N LEU A 31 -6.15 14.04 14.20
CA LEU A 31 -7.43 13.39 13.95
C LEU A 31 -7.90 12.74 15.24
N ASP A 32 -9.15 13.01 15.58
CA ASP A 32 -9.82 12.33 16.71
C ASP A 32 -10.22 10.93 16.24
N PHE A 33 -9.26 9.99 16.40
CA PHE A 33 -9.53 8.59 16.14
C PHE A 33 -10.12 7.95 17.41
N PRO A 34 -11.15 7.13 17.25
CA PRO A 34 -11.53 6.23 18.33
C PRO A 34 -10.36 5.31 18.69
N SER A 35 -10.40 4.73 19.87
CA SER A 35 -9.43 3.72 20.27
C SER A 35 -9.47 2.55 19.29
N VAL A 36 -8.29 2.07 18.89
CA VAL A 36 -8.13 0.89 18.04
C VAL A 36 -7.55 -0.26 18.89
N ASP A 37 -7.85 -1.50 18.51
CA ASP A 37 -7.37 -2.67 19.25
C ASP A 37 -5.86 -2.88 19.02
N TYR A 38 -5.38 -2.61 17.79
CA TYR A 38 -4.01 -2.88 17.38
C TYR A 38 -3.40 -1.68 16.68
N VAL A 39 -2.14 -1.38 17.02
CA VAL A 39 -1.28 -0.47 16.27
C VAL A 39 -0.06 -1.22 15.76
N VAL A 40 0.17 -1.22 14.45
CA VAL A 40 1.35 -1.85 13.85
C VAL A 40 2.24 -0.76 13.26
N HIS A 41 3.45 -0.64 13.81
CA HIS A 41 4.50 0.21 13.26
C HIS A 41 5.19 -0.55 12.13
N PHE A 42 4.73 -0.35 10.90
CA PHE A 42 5.32 -0.97 9.71
C PHE A 42 6.76 -0.49 9.45
N GLN A 43 7.03 0.75 9.78
CA GLN A 43 8.38 1.33 9.82
C GLN A 43 8.65 1.79 11.24
N LEU A 44 9.88 1.56 11.70
CA LEU A 44 10.31 1.99 13.02
C LEU A 44 10.11 3.51 13.19
N PRO A 45 9.48 3.98 14.28
CA PRO A 45 9.35 5.40 14.55
C PRO A 45 10.72 6.06 14.69
N ARG A 46 10.89 7.25 14.15
CA ARG A 46 12.15 7.98 14.19
C ARG A 46 12.45 8.64 15.55
N SER A 47 11.44 8.76 16.41
CA SER A 47 11.56 9.35 17.75
C SER A 47 10.59 8.68 18.71
N SER A 48 10.91 8.73 19.99
CA SER A 48 10.07 8.29 21.11
C SER A 48 8.72 9.01 21.11
N GLU A 49 8.70 10.31 20.81
CA GLU A 49 7.46 11.08 20.67
C GLU A 49 6.54 10.48 19.60
N THR A 50 7.10 10.15 18.42
CA THR A 50 6.33 9.53 17.33
C THR A 50 5.82 8.16 17.73
N TYR A 51 6.63 7.36 18.44
CA TYR A 51 6.20 6.08 19.00
C TYR A 51 5.00 6.24 19.93
N VAL A 52 5.09 7.14 20.90
CA VAL A 52 4.01 7.40 21.88
C VAL A 52 2.74 7.89 21.18
N HIS A 53 2.84 8.80 20.22
CA HIS A 53 1.70 9.29 19.47
C HIS A 53 1.01 8.21 18.63
N ARG A 54 1.76 7.27 18.04
CA ARG A 54 1.18 6.14 17.31
C ARG A 54 0.59 5.13 18.27
N SER A 55 1.34 4.66 19.26
CA SER A 55 0.89 3.69 20.28
C SER A 55 -0.30 4.21 21.06
N GLY A 56 -0.35 5.50 21.36
CA GLY A 56 -1.48 6.16 22.02
C GLY A 56 -2.78 6.21 21.18
N ARG A 57 -2.85 5.53 20.05
CA ARG A 57 -4.12 5.26 19.34
C ARG A 57 -4.82 4.01 19.86
N THR A 58 -4.12 3.16 20.59
CA THR A 58 -4.69 2.00 21.27
C THR A 58 -4.67 2.18 22.80
N ALA A 59 -5.25 1.26 23.53
CA ALA A 59 -5.28 1.22 25.01
C ALA A 59 -5.81 2.50 25.67
N ARG A 60 -6.86 3.12 25.13
CA ARG A 60 -7.47 4.32 25.69
C ARG A 60 -8.61 3.98 26.61
N ALA A 61 -8.87 4.88 27.58
CA ALA A 61 -10.03 4.79 28.49
C ALA A 61 -10.13 3.44 29.22
N ALA A 62 -9.02 2.93 29.74
CA ALA A 62 -8.92 1.66 30.44
C ALA A 62 -9.18 0.40 29.59
N ALA A 63 -9.24 0.54 28.26
CA ALA A 63 -9.24 -0.60 27.35
C ALA A 63 -7.82 -1.17 27.17
N SER A 64 -7.72 -2.49 27.00
CA SER A 64 -6.47 -3.14 26.62
C SER A 64 -6.19 -2.91 25.11
N GLY A 65 -4.93 -2.87 24.72
CA GLY A 65 -4.54 -2.72 23.33
C GLY A 65 -3.12 -3.23 23.11
N LEU A 66 -2.81 -3.57 21.86
CA LEU A 66 -1.49 -4.09 21.49
C LEU A 66 -0.83 -3.17 20.46
N SER A 67 0.42 -2.81 20.75
CA SER A 67 1.28 -2.06 19.83
C SER A 67 2.46 -2.94 19.39
N VAL A 68 2.64 -3.13 18.09
CA VAL A 68 3.64 -4.03 17.52
C VAL A 68 4.58 -3.25 16.62
N CYS A 69 5.89 -3.40 16.82
CA CYS A 69 6.93 -2.85 15.94
C CYS A 69 7.49 -3.94 15.01
N LEU A 70 7.53 -3.67 13.72
CA LEU A 70 8.32 -4.46 12.78
C LEU A 70 9.71 -3.84 12.72
N VAL A 71 10.73 -4.62 13.07
CA VAL A 71 12.11 -4.14 13.14
C VAL A 71 12.97 -4.98 12.21
N GLU A 72 13.59 -4.35 11.22
CA GLU A 72 14.55 -5.01 10.37
C GLU A 72 15.90 -5.17 11.07
N PRO A 73 16.72 -6.19 10.76
CA PRO A 73 18.05 -6.35 11.34
C PRO A 73 18.94 -5.11 11.19
N ALA A 74 18.80 -4.38 10.09
CA ALA A 74 19.52 -3.13 9.84
C ALA A 74 19.07 -1.99 10.77
N GLU A 75 17.87 -2.03 11.33
CA GLU A 75 17.29 -1.02 12.22
C GLU A 75 17.59 -1.28 13.70
N SER A 76 18.28 -2.37 14.05
CA SER A 76 18.54 -2.79 15.44
C SER A 76 19.18 -1.70 16.31
N ARG A 77 20.04 -0.84 15.73
CA ARG A 77 20.65 0.28 16.46
C ARG A 77 19.63 1.38 16.77
N ALA A 78 18.78 1.70 15.81
CA ALA A 78 17.73 2.70 15.97
C ALA A 78 16.67 2.22 16.96
N TYR A 79 16.32 0.92 16.89
CA TYR A 79 15.40 0.29 17.81
C TYR A 79 15.89 0.35 19.26
N ARG A 80 17.17 -0.02 19.53
CA ARG A 80 17.73 0.08 20.90
C ARG A 80 17.73 1.51 21.43
N LYS A 81 18.02 2.49 20.57
CA LYS A 81 17.92 3.90 20.95
C LYS A 81 16.49 4.28 21.31
N LEU A 82 15.52 3.87 20.52
CA LEU A 82 14.10 4.11 20.80
C LEU A 82 13.68 3.48 22.14
N CYS A 83 14.04 2.21 22.37
CA CYS A 83 13.75 1.52 23.64
C CYS A 83 14.32 2.25 24.86
N HIS A 84 15.57 2.69 24.78
CA HIS A 84 16.19 3.50 25.83
C HIS A 84 15.42 4.83 26.07
N GLU A 85 15.01 5.52 24.99
CA GLU A 85 14.26 6.78 25.11
C GLU A 85 12.85 6.62 25.73
N ILE A 86 12.22 5.45 25.57
CA ILE A 86 10.90 5.16 26.15
C ILE A 86 11.00 4.47 27.53
N GLY A 87 12.21 4.22 28.03
CA GLY A 87 12.43 3.59 29.34
C GLY A 87 12.42 2.07 29.33
N GLU A 88 12.43 1.43 28.15
CA GLU A 88 12.44 -0.03 27.99
C GLU A 88 13.85 -0.54 27.67
N GLU A 89 14.73 -0.51 28.66
CA GLU A 89 16.14 -0.85 28.46
C GLU A 89 16.38 -2.29 28.01
N SER A 90 15.52 -3.22 28.43
CA SER A 90 15.57 -4.63 28.01
C SER A 90 15.01 -4.86 26.59
N GLY A 91 14.41 -3.84 25.97
CA GLY A 91 13.64 -3.95 24.76
C GLY A 91 12.17 -4.29 25.00
N LEU A 92 11.37 -4.22 23.95
CA LEU A 92 9.97 -4.66 23.99
C LEU A 92 9.90 -6.19 23.89
N ASP A 93 8.85 -6.78 24.42
CA ASP A 93 8.61 -8.22 24.33
C ASP A 93 8.52 -8.68 22.87
N GLU A 94 9.15 -9.79 22.55
CA GLU A 94 9.08 -10.37 21.21
C GLU A 94 7.74 -11.09 21.02
N LEU A 95 7.08 -10.78 19.89
CA LEU A 95 5.87 -11.46 19.50
C LEU A 95 6.22 -12.73 18.73
N GLU A 96 5.94 -13.88 19.30
CA GLU A 96 6.13 -15.17 18.62
C GLU A 96 5.14 -15.29 17.45
N LEU A 97 5.68 -15.53 16.26
CA LEU A 97 4.90 -15.72 15.04
C LEU A 97 4.97 -17.17 14.58
N ASP A 98 3.83 -17.75 14.23
CA ASP A 98 3.80 -19.05 13.55
C ASP A 98 4.30 -18.90 12.10
N MET A 99 5.55 -19.26 11.88
CA MET A 99 6.21 -19.20 10.58
C MET A 99 5.53 -20.06 9.51
N ARG A 100 4.75 -21.10 9.90
CA ARG A 100 3.98 -21.93 8.95
C ARG A 100 2.81 -21.14 8.37
N GLN A 101 2.16 -20.35 9.17
CA GLN A 101 1.09 -19.44 8.69
C GLN A 101 1.68 -18.33 7.81
N LEU A 102 2.85 -17.81 8.15
CA LEU A 102 3.52 -16.75 7.40
C LEU A 102 3.85 -17.20 5.96
N SER A 103 4.24 -18.46 5.75
CA SER A 103 4.56 -18.97 4.42
C SER A 103 3.38 -18.89 3.45
N ARG A 104 2.15 -19.13 3.94
CA ARG A 104 0.91 -19.02 3.15
C ARG A 104 0.61 -17.61 2.71
N HIS A 105 0.92 -16.63 3.56
CA HIS A 105 0.70 -15.21 3.25
C HIS A 105 1.76 -14.65 2.31
N ARG A 106 2.94 -15.28 2.23
CA ARG A 106 4.04 -14.85 1.33
C ARG A 106 3.65 -14.93 -0.14
N GLU A 107 2.96 -15.99 -0.55
CA GLU A 107 2.48 -16.15 -1.94
C GLU A 107 1.48 -15.03 -2.29
N LEU A 108 0.52 -14.78 -1.40
CA LEU A 108 -0.46 -13.69 -1.56
C LEU A 108 0.22 -12.32 -1.66
N ALA A 109 1.17 -12.04 -0.78
CA ALA A 109 1.91 -10.79 -0.79
C ALA A 109 2.72 -10.63 -2.09
N SER A 110 3.32 -11.71 -2.59
CA SER A 110 4.06 -11.70 -3.85
C SER A 110 3.15 -11.40 -5.05
N LEU A 111 1.98 -12.05 -5.13
CA LEU A 111 0.99 -11.78 -6.18
C LEU A 111 0.45 -10.36 -6.11
N ALA A 112 0.11 -9.88 -4.91
CA ALA A 112 -0.34 -8.51 -4.71
C ALA A 112 0.71 -7.48 -5.14
N ALA A 113 1.99 -7.69 -4.80
CA ALA A 113 3.09 -6.83 -5.21
C ALA A 113 3.32 -6.83 -6.73
N GLN A 114 3.15 -7.97 -7.40
CA GLN A 114 3.24 -8.03 -8.87
C GLN A 114 2.11 -7.25 -9.53
N LEU A 115 0.88 -7.37 -9.01
CA LEU A 115 -0.28 -6.63 -9.52
C LEU A 115 -0.13 -5.12 -9.30
N ASP A 116 0.37 -4.71 -8.14
CA ASP A 116 0.62 -3.29 -7.84
C ASP A 116 1.68 -2.70 -8.76
N LYS A 117 2.81 -3.40 -8.97
CA LYS A 117 3.84 -2.97 -9.93
C LYS A 117 3.29 -2.83 -11.34
N ALA A 118 2.44 -3.74 -11.78
CA ALA A 118 1.83 -3.67 -13.11
C ALA A 118 0.89 -2.47 -13.22
N ALA A 119 0.02 -2.25 -12.23
CA ALA A 119 -0.87 -1.10 -12.17
C ALA A 119 -0.11 0.25 -12.14
N HIS A 120 0.99 0.30 -11.40
CA HIS A 120 1.87 1.48 -11.36
C HIS A 120 2.52 1.79 -12.71
N ARG A 121 2.99 0.75 -13.43
CA ARG A 121 3.56 0.93 -14.78
C ARG A 121 2.53 1.46 -15.75
N GLU A 122 1.32 0.91 -15.72
CA GLU A 122 0.21 1.33 -16.58
C GLU A 122 -0.18 2.78 -16.31
N LYS A 123 -0.31 3.17 -15.04
CA LYS A 123 -0.61 4.54 -14.63
C LYS A 123 0.46 5.52 -15.11
N ARG A 124 1.74 5.21 -14.92
CA ARG A 124 2.86 6.05 -15.40
C ARG A 124 2.88 6.17 -16.92
N ALA A 125 2.62 5.07 -17.64
CA ALA A 125 2.54 5.10 -19.10
C ALA A 125 1.41 6.00 -19.57
N LYS A 126 0.24 5.93 -18.92
CA LYS A 126 -0.91 6.80 -19.21
C LYS A 126 -0.59 8.28 -18.94
N GLU A 127 -0.04 8.59 -17.76
CA GLU A 127 0.36 9.96 -17.40
C GLU A 127 1.40 10.53 -18.38
N ASN A 128 2.38 9.74 -18.80
CA ASN A 128 3.38 10.15 -19.79
C ASN A 128 2.75 10.42 -21.17
N ARG A 129 1.80 9.56 -21.60
CA ARG A 129 1.07 9.76 -22.87
C ARG A 129 0.22 11.04 -22.82
N GLU A 130 -0.48 11.28 -21.72
CA GLU A 130 -1.29 12.49 -21.53
C GLU A 130 -0.41 13.74 -21.50
N SER A 131 0.70 13.71 -20.77
CA SER A 131 1.66 14.83 -20.72
C SER A 131 2.27 15.12 -22.10
N ARG A 132 2.62 14.07 -22.87
CA ARG A 132 3.15 14.22 -24.22
C ARG A 132 2.10 14.83 -25.18
N ARG A 133 0.84 14.35 -25.11
CA ARG A 133 -0.25 14.91 -25.91
C ARG A 133 -0.51 16.39 -25.57
N LYS A 134 -0.44 16.74 -24.28
CA LYS A 134 -0.58 18.12 -23.83
C LYS A 134 0.55 19.00 -24.35
N MET A 135 1.79 18.54 -24.30
CA MET A 135 2.97 19.24 -24.79
C MET A 135 2.92 19.47 -26.30
N VAL A 136 2.50 18.46 -27.07
CA VAL A 136 2.31 18.59 -28.53
C VAL A 136 1.23 19.62 -28.84
N ARG A 137 0.14 19.63 -28.10
CA ARG A 137 -0.96 20.59 -28.28
C ARG A 137 -0.57 22.03 -27.89
N GLU A 138 0.26 22.21 -26.85
CA GLU A 138 0.74 23.52 -26.42
C GLU A 138 1.85 24.09 -27.34
N MET A 139 2.57 23.24 -28.08
CA MET A 139 3.62 23.67 -28.99
C MET A 139 3.10 24.19 -30.33
N GLU A 140 1.75 24.19 -30.56
CA GLU A 140 1.13 24.68 -31.82
C GLU A 140 1.94 24.30 -33.09
N LEU A 141 2.44 23.08 -33.17
CA LEU A 141 3.06 22.59 -34.38
C LEU A 141 1.94 22.43 -35.41
N PRO A 142 1.96 23.25 -36.50
CA PRO A 142 1.02 23.03 -37.57
C PRO A 142 1.26 21.65 -38.12
N THR A 143 0.28 20.78 -38.00
CA THR A 143 0.24 19.50 -38.70
C THR A 143 -0.13 19.78 -40.17
N ASP A 144 0.75 20.47 -40.90
CA ASP A 144 0.73 20.48 -42.32
C ASP A 144 1.43 19.20 -42.82
N SER A 145 0.64 18.15 -42.86
CA SER A 145 0.74 17.12 -43.89
C SER A 145 -0.35 16.07 -43.63
N GLU A 146 -1.48 16.25 -44.25
CA GLU A 146 -2.36 15.15 -44.66
C GLU A 146 -1.67 14.36 -45.78
N ASP A 147 -0.53 13.75 -45.52
CA ASP A 147 0.07 12.84 -46.47
C ASP A 147 0.75 11.68 -45.71
N GLU A 148 0.22 10.50 -46.00
CA GLU A 148 0.81 9.19 -45.72
C GLU A 148 1.07 8.85 -44.26
N VAL A 149 -0.01 8.56 -43.53
CA VAL A 149 0.09 7.65 -42.36
C VAL A 149 0.44 6.28 -42.92
N GLY A 150 1.73 6.03 -43.00
CA GLY A 150 2.28 4.83 -43.62
C GLY A 150 1.84 3.58 -42.86
N SER A 151 1.71 2.48 -43.56
CA SER A 151 1.34 1.15 -43.05
C SER A 151 2.20 0.65 -41.87
N GLU A 152 3.35 1.28 -41.65
CA GLU A 152 4.23 0.99 -40.49
C GLU A 152 3.69 1.50 -39.15
N ASP A 153 3.06 2.69 -39.15
CA ASP A 153 2.45 3.24 -37.92
C ASP A 153 1.21 2.47 -37.49
N GLU A 154 0.41 1.97 -38.46
CA GLU A 154 -0.72 1.09 -38.15
C GLU A 154 -0.25 -0.28 -37.65
N ALA A 155 0.80 -0.86 -38.19
CA ALA A 155 1.39 -2.10 -37.76
C ALA A 155 1.99 -1.98 -36.33
N LEU A 156 2.66 -0.86 -36.03
CA LEU A 156 3.21 -0.55 -34.72
C LEU A 156 2.09 -0.30 -33.70
N ALA A 157 1.03 0.40 -34.06
CA ALA A 157 -0.14 0.61 -33.23
C ALA A 157 -0.88 -0.71 -32.93
N ALA A 158 -1.00 -1.60 -33.92
CA ALA A 158 -1.60 -2.91 -33.77
C ALA A 158 -0.77 -3.85 -32.89
N SER A 159 0.57 -3.82 -32.99
CA SER A 159 1.46 -4.60 -32.13
C SER A 159 1.39 -4.14 -30.68
N THR A 160 1.42 -2.83 -30.44
CA THR A 160 1.27 -2.24 -29.10
C THR A 160 -0.08 -2.60 -28.48
N SER A 161 -1.15 -2.58 -29.26
CA SER A 161 -2.48 -2.98 -28.81
C SER A 161 -2.56 -4.46 -28.42
N ARG A 162 -1.89 -5.35 -29.16
CA ARG A 162 -1.81 -6.79 -28.83
C ARG A 162 -1.02 -7.05 -27.55
N GLU A 163 0.11 -6.38 -27.36
CA GLU A 163 0.90 -6.47 -26.14
C GLU A 163 0.12 -5.96 -24.92
N GLU A 164 -0.60 -4.86 -25.05
CA GLU A 164 -1.47 -4.33 -23.99
C GLU A 164 -2.59 -5.32 -23.64
N GLN A 165 -3.20 -5.97 -24.62
CA GLN A 165 -4.23 -6.99 -24.38
C GLN A 165 -3.68 -8.23 -23.68
N LEU A 166 -2.49 -8.69 -24.05
CA LEU A 166 -1.82 -9.81 -23.39
C LEU A 166 -1.52 -9.46 -21.91
N LEU A 167 -0.97 -8.28 -21.68
CA LEU A 167 -0.66 -7.81 -20.32
C LEU A 167 -1.92 -7.71 -19.46
N GLN A 168 -3.02 -7.20 -20.01
CA GLN A 168 -4.30 -7.14 -19.31
C GLN A 168 -4.86 -8.54 -18.98
N ARG A 169 -4.71 -9.51 -19.87
CA ARG A 169 -5.11 -10.91 -19.61
C ARG A 169 -4.29 -11.53 -18.49
N GLU A 170 -2.97 -11.34 -18.51
CA GLU A 170 -2.10 -11.82 -17.43
C GLU A 170 -2.45 -11.20 -16.07
N GLN A 171 -2.72 -9.90 -16.05
CA GLN A 171 -3.17 -9.21 -14.83
C GLN A 171 -4.51 -9.75 -14.33
N ALA A 172 -5.46 -10.00 -15.25
CA ALA A 172 -6.76 -10.56 -14.90
C ALA A 172 -6.63 -11.97 -14.30
N GLN A 173 -5.78 -12.81 -14.88
CA GLN A 173 -5.48 -14.15 -14.33
C GLN A 173 -4.86 -14.07 -12.94
N LYS A 174 -3.87 -13.19 -12.72
CA LYS A 174 -3.25 -13.00 -11.41
C LYS A 174 -4.24 -12.47 -10.37
N ARG A 175 -5.17 -11.59 -10.76
CA ARG A 175 -6.25 -11.11 -9.88
C ARG A 175 -7.18 -12.25 -9.46
N GLN A 176 -7.60 -13.10 -10.40
CA GLN A 176 -8.42 -14.26 -10.10
C GLN A 176 -7.70 -15.23 -9.16
N GLN A 177 -6.43 -15.50 -9.40
CA GLN A 177 -5.60 -16.36 -8.53
C GLN A 177 -5.50 -15.77 -7.11
N LEU A 178 -5.27 -14.47 -6.98
CA LEU A 178 -5.22 -13.78 -5.70
C LEU A 178 -6.56 -13.87 -4.94
N GLU A 179 -7.68 -13.64 -5.63
CA GLU A 179 -9.01 -13.78 -5.03
C GLU A 179 -9.31 -15.21 -4.57
N GLU A 180 -8.91 -16.21 -5.35
CA GLU A 180 -9.11 -17.61 -4.97
C GLU A 180 -8.30 -17.97 -3.72
N LEU A 181 -7.04 -17.53 -3.65
CA LEU A 181 -6.19 -17.73 -2.47
C LEU A 181 -6.75 -17.03 -1.23
N LEU A 182 -7.24 -15.79 -1.38
CA LEU A 182 -7.89 -15.05 -0.29
C LEU A 182 -9.15 -15.79 0.20
N ARG A 183 -10.00 -16.29 -0.69
CA ARG A 183 -11.18 -17.08 -0.33
C ARG A 183 -10.82 -18.37 0.40
N LYS A 184 -9.73 -19.04 0.01
CA LYS A 184 -9.22 -20.24 0.71
C LYS A 184 -8.77 -19.91 2.12
N LEU A 185 -8.06 -18.81 2.33
CA LEU A 185 -7.65 -18.35 3.64
C LEU A 185 -8.84 -17.97 4.54
N ASP A 186 -9.79 -17.21 4.01
CA ASP A 186 -10.99 -16.79 4.76
C ASP A 186 -11.81 -18.01 5.24
N ARG A 187 -11.92 -19.07 4.42
CA ARG A 187 -12.58 -20.32 4.81
C ARG A 187 -11.85 -21.07 5.93
N GLN A 188 -10.52 -20.98 5.99
CA GLN A 188 -9.71 -21.66 7.02
C GLN A 188 -9.68 -20.88 8.34
N GLN A 189 -9.99 -19.58 8.34
CA GLN A 189 -10.02 -18.74 9.54
C GLN A 189 -11.41 -18.61 10.16
N ARG A 190 -12.44 -19.17 9.55
CA ARG A 190 -13.78 -19.26 10.16
C ARG A 190 -13.77 -20.41 11.15
N PRO A 191 -14.10 -20.16 12.44
CA PRO A 191 -14.22 -21.18 13.46
C PRO A 191 -15.32 -22.18 13.13
#